data_1779b6ea1281ba827742b631eea8cc17
#
_entry.id   1779b6ea1281ba827742b631eea8cc17
#
_cell.length_a   1.000
_cell.length_b   1.000
_cell.length_c   1.000
_cell.angle_alpha   90.00
_cell.angle_beta   90.00
_cell.angle_gamma   90.00
#
_symmetry.space_group_name_H-M   'P 1'
#
loop_
_entity.id
_entity.type
_entity.pdbx_description
1 polymer ?
#
loop_
_entity_poly.entity_id
_entity_poly.type
_entity_poly.pdbx_seq_one_letter_code
_entity_poly.pdbx_strand_id
1 'polypeptide(L)'
;AFIVERALSMRQMLMSSKRLSDYMHFAIKEKHENIWIAQREGRAKDSDDRTQKSILQMMSMGGEGSIIDRLRQLHLVPLAISYEYDPCDYLKAKEYQQKRDNADWKKGPTDDLVSMQTGIFGYKGHVHYHAAACVDEFLDTLDPEMPKQDIYNKVVAYIDHEIHSHYQTYPGNYVA
;
A
#
# COMPACT_ATOMS: atom_id res chain seq x y z
N ALA A 1 15.82 -1.65 4.83
CA ALA A 1 14.87 -2.25 3.87
C ALA A 1 14.48 -3.63 4.36
N PHE A 2 13.20 -4.01 4.17
CA PHE A 2 12.71 -5.35 4.49
C PHE A 2 12.99 -6.30 3.34
N ILE A 3 13.40 -7.53 3.65
CA ILE A 3 13.48 -8.60 2.68
C ILE A 3 12.14 -9.35 2.72
N VAL A 4 11.38 -9.25 1.62
CA VAL A 4 10.13 -10.00 1.45
C VAL A 4 10.43 -11.25 0.63
N GLU A 5 10.34 -12.40 1.29
CA GLU A 5 10.49 -13.71 0.64
C GLU A 5 9.27 -14.00 -0.25
N ARG A 6 9.50 -14.54 -1.44
CA ARG A 6 8.44 -14.91 -2.40
C ARG A 6 8.38 -16.41 -2.60
N ALA A 7 7.26 -16.88 -3.16
CA ALA A 7 7.04 -18.30 -3.46
C ALA A 7 7.16 -19.25 -2.25
N LEU A 8 6.68 -18.80 -1.09
CA LEU A 8 6.68 -19.57 0.15
C LEU A 8 5.45 -20.48 0.24
N SER A 9 5.58 -21.60 0.96
CA SER A 9 4.43 -22.37 1.43
C SER A 9 3.57 -21.53 2.39
N MET A 10 2.29 -21.86 2.57
CA MET A 10 1.38 -21.11 3.46
C MET A 10 1.93 -20.96 4.89
N ARG A 11 2.53 -22.01 5.44
CA ARG A 11 3.15 -21.98 6.78
C ARG A 11 4.34 -21.03 6.83
N GLN A 12 5.22 -21.08 5.83
CA GLN A 12 6.38 -20.20 5.74
C GLN A 12 5.96 -18.73 5.55
N MET A 13 4.92 -18.48 4.74
CA MET A 13 4.36 -17.14 4.55
C MET A 13 3.82 -16.57 5.87
N LEU A 14 3.10 -17.37 6.65
CA LEU A 14 2.60 -16.95 7.97
C LEU A 14 3.75 -16.60 8.93
N MET A 15 4.79 -17.42 8.98
CA MET A 15 5.96 -17.18 9.83
C MET A 15 6.74 -15.94 9.36
N SER A 16 6.90 -15.75 8.06
CA SER A 16 7.56 -14.58 7.48
C SER A 16 6.77 -13.30 7.78
N SER A 17 5.44 -13.34 7.62
CA SER A 17 4.54 -12.23 7.95
C SER A 17 4.60 -11.85 9.44
N LYS A 18 4.60 -12.85 10.33
CA LYS A 18 4.74 -12.62 11.78
C LYS A 18 6.09 -11.95 12.12
N ARG A 19 7.18 -12.48 11.58
CA ARG A 19 8.53 -11.91 11.77
C ARG A 19 8.62 -10.48 11.26
N LEU A 20 8.02 -10.20 10.10
CA LEU A 20 7.97 -8.86 9.52
C LEU A 20 7.18 -7.91 10.42
N SER A 21 6.03 -8.34 10.91
CA SER A 21 5.20 -7.56 11.82
C SER A 21 5.92 -7.26 13.15
N ASP A 22 6.57 -8.26 13.75
CA ASP A 22 7.35 -8.07 14.98
C ASP A 22 8.49 -7.07 14.77
N TYR A 23 9.16 -7.15 13.61
CA TYR A 23 10.21 -6.18 13.29
C TYR A 23 9.66 -4.76 13.08
N MET A 24 8.48 -4.61 12.49
CA MET A 24 7.83 -3.29 12.34
C MET A 24 7.56 -2.67 13.71
N HIS A 25 6.95 -3.42 14.64
CA HIS A 25 6.72 -2.97 16.01
C HIS A 25 8.02 -2.61 16.72
N PHE A 26 9.04 -3.44 16.62
CA PHE A 26 10.36 -3.17 17.18
C PHE A 26 11.00 -1.89 16.60
N ALA A 27 10.96 -1.73 15.28
CA ALA A 27 11.55 -0.58 14.62
C ALA A 27 10.85 0.75 15.02
N ILE A 28 9.53 0.72 15.17
CA ILE A 28 8.76 1.91 15.57
C ILE A 28 8.91 2.19 17.06
N LYS A 29 8.70 1.17 17.93
CA LYS A 29 8.65 1.36 19.39
C LYS A 29 10.02 1.53 20.03
N GLU A 30 11.00 0.74 19.59
CA GLU A 30 12.31 0.66 20.25
C GLU A 30 13.38 1.49 19.51
N LYS A 31 13.32 1.52 18.18
CA LYS A 31 14.28 2.26 17.37
C LYS A 31 13.82 3.66 16.98
N HIS A 32 12.55 3.96 17.16
CA HIS A 32 11.92 5.23 16.76
C HIS A 32 12.14 5.57 15.27
N GLU A 33 12.08 4.54 14.42
CA GLU A 33 12.28 4.65 12.98
C GLU A 33 10.94 4.68 12.25
N ASN A 34 10.86 5.50 11.19
CA ASN A 34 9.72 5.50 10.31
C ASN A 34 9.78 4.34 9.30
N ILE A 35 8.62 3.74 9.05
CA ILE A 35 8.47 2.66 8.08
C ILE A 35 7.48 3.10 7.01
N TRP A 36 7.85 2.92 5.75
CA TRP A 36 6.94 3.06 4.63
C TRP A 36 6.57 1.70 4.07
N ILE A 37 5.27 1.47 3.87
CA ILE A 37 4.73 0.24 3.31
C ILE A 37 3.68 0.57 2.25
N ALA A 38 3.72 -0.16 1.14
CA ALA A 38 2.67 -0.06 0.14
C ALA A 38 1.38 -0.71 0.65
N GLN A 39 0.24 -0.04 0.41
CA GLN A 39 -1.07 -0.50 0.88
C GLN A 39 -1.60 -1.73 0.14
N ARG A 40 -1.00 -2.12 -0.98
CA ARG A 40 -1.37 -3.29 -1.77
C ARG A 40 -0.18 -3.96 -2.43
N GLU A 41 -0.37 -5.20 -2.85
CA GLU A 41 0.60 -5.92 -3.66
C GLU A 41 0.64 -5.39 -5.09
N GLY A 42 1.82 -5.39 -5.68
CA GLY A 42 2.04 -4.96 -7.05
C GLY A 42 2.15 -3.45 -7.21
N ARG A 43 2.34 -3.02 -8.47
CA ARG A 43 2.38 -1.59 -8.84
C ARG A 43 1.01 -1.11 -9.27
N ALA A 44 0.67 0.14 -8.92
CA ALA A 44 -0.53 0.79 -9.39
C ALA A 44 -0.52 0.90 -10.93
N LYS A 45 -1.59 0.44 -11.57
CA LYS A 45 -1.78 0.51 -13.03
C LYS A 45 -2.92 1.44 -13.43
N ASP A 46 -3.78 1.68 -12.49
CA ASP A 46 -4.92 2.58 -12.51
C ASP A 46 -4.83 3.50 -11.30
N SER A 47 -5.71 4.45 -11.20
CA SER A 47 -5.78 5.38 -10.06
C SER A 47 -6.71 4.86 -8.95
N ASP A 48 -7.16 3.60 -9.01
CA ASP A 48 -8.00 2.96 -7.99
C ASP A 48 -7.13 2.20 -6.98
N ASP A 49 -6.39 2.93 -6.17
CA ASP A 49 -5.58 2.36 -5.11
C ASP A 49 -6.47 1.98 -3.92
N ARG A 50 -6.56 0.67 -3.65
CA ARG A 50 -7.33 0.10 -2.55
C ARG A 50 -6.45 -0.65 -1.58
N THR A 51 -6.65 -0.41 -0.31
CA THR A 51 -5.92 -1.07 0.76
C THR A 51 -6.27 -2.56 0.82
N GLN A 52 -5.26 -3.42 0.73
CA GLN A 52 -5.45 -4.85 0.96
C GLN A 52 -5.56 -5.15 2.44
N LYS A 53 -6.68 -5.72 2.84
CA LYS A 53 -6.95 -6.13 4.23
C LYS A 53 -5.86 -7.04 4.80
N SER A 54 -5.27 -7.91 3.98
CA SER A 54 -4.17 -8.80 4.37
C SER A 54 -2.93 -8.06 4.89
N ILE A 55 -2.69 -6.82 4.44
CA ILE A 55 -1.59 -5.99 4.94
C ILE A 55 -1.85 -5.58 6.39
N LEU A 56 -3.05 -5.09 6.70
CA LEU A 56 -3.42 -4.75 8.08
C LEU A 56 -3.44 -5.98 9.00
N GLN A 57 -3.89 -7.12 8.47
CA GLN A 57 -3.83 -8.39 9.19
C GLN A 57 -2.39 -8.79 9.51
N MET A 58 -1.49 -8.65 8.55
CA MET A 58 -0.06 -8.89 8.76
C MET A 58 0.51 -7.91 9.78
N MET A 59 0.25 -6.61 9.66
CA MET A 59 0.74 -5.57 10.57
C MET A 59 0.32 -5.83 12.03
N SER A 60 -0.88 -6.33 12.26
CA SER A 60 -1.43 -6.64 13.59
C SER A 60 -1.04 -8.04 14.13
N MET A 61 -0.18 -8.80 13.46
CA MET A 61 0.33 -10.08 13.98
C MET A 61 1.35 -9.88 15.10
N GLY A 62 2.12 -8.78 15.06
CA GLY A 62 3.01 -8.34 16.14
C GLY A 62 2.29 -7.44 17.15
N GLY A 63 3.06 -6.93 18.12
CA GLY A 63 2.54 -6.05 19.16
C GLY A 63 1.75 -6.79 20.25
N GLU A 64 1.21 -6.02 21.18
CA GLU A 64 0.51 -6.51 22.37
C GLU A 64 -0.92 -5.96 22.42
N GLY A 65 -1.81 -6.69 23.11
CA GLY A 65 -3.20 -6.29 23.31
C GLY A 65 -4.16 -6.74 22.22
N SER A 66 -5.26 -6.02 22.05
CA SER A 66 -6.25 -6.22 21.01
C SER A 66 -5.71 -5.88 19.61
N ILE A 67 -6.47 -6.16 18.55
CA ILE A 67 -6.12 -5.72 17.19
C ILE A 67 -6.01 -4.20 17.11
N ILE A 68 -6.92 -3.48 17.76
CA ILE A 68 -6.92 -2.02 17.82
C ILE A 68 -5.63 -1.52 18.49
N ASP A 69 -5.25 -2.11 19.63
CA ASP A 69 -4.02 -1.73 20.32
C ASP A 69 -2.76 -1.98 19.48
N ARG A 70 -2.73 -3.12 18.77
CA ARG A 70 -1.59 -3.48 17.90
C ARG A 70 -1.46 -2.55 16.71
N LEU A 71 -2.57 -2.13 16.09
CA LEU A 71 -2.54 -1.16 15.00
C LEU A 71 -2.16 0.23 15.50
N ARG A 72 -2.68 0.64 16.68
CA ARG A 72 -2.31 1.91 17.30
C ARG A 72 -0.82 2.01 17.62
N GLN A 73 -0.16 0.93 18.05
CA GLN A 73 1.27 0.89 18.30
C GLN A 73 2.12 1.18 17.05
N LEU A 74 1.54 1.15 15.86
CA LEU A 74 2.23 1.43 14.60
C LEU A 74 2.07 2.88 14.12
N HIS A 75 1.17 3.65 14.72
CA HIS A 75 0.91 5.06 14.35
C HIS A 75 0.76 5.26 12.85
N LEU A 76 -0.20 4.54 12.25
CA LEU A 76 -0.40 4.53 10.81
C LEU A 76 -0.82 5.90 10.29
N VAL A 77 -0.14 6.37 9.25
CA VAL A 77 -0.47 7.62 8.56
C VAL A 77 -0.72 7.32 7.09
N PRO A 78 -1.96 7.45 6.59
CA PRO A 78 -2.24 7.30 5.17
C PRO A 78 -1.51 8.39 4.36
N LEU A 79 -0.90 7.99 3.24
CA LEU A 79 -0.16 8.90 2.37
C LEU A 79 -0.74 8.85 0.95
N ALA A 80 -1.40 9.93 0.53
CA ALA A 80 -1.81 10.10 -0.86
C ALA A 80 -0.66 10.69 -1.68
N ILE A 81 -0.41 10.10 -2.85
CA ILE A 81 0.61 10.56 -3.80
C ILE A 81 -0.05 10.76 -5.16
N SER A 82 0.04 11.98 -5.69
CA SER A 82 -0.50 12.30 -7.00
C SER A 82 0.59 12.87 -7.91
N TYR A 83 0.62 12.38 -9.14
CA TYR A 83 1.49 12.88 -10.20
C TYR A 83 0.68 13.62 -11.25
N GLU A 84 1.18 14.75 -11.74
CA GLU A 84 0.59 15.42 -12.88
C GLU A 84 0.68 14.55 -14.15
N TYR A 85 1.83 13.88 -14.35
CA TYR A 85 2.05 12.92 -15.43
C TYR A 85 2.59 11.61 -14.85
N ASP A 86 2.01 10.50 -15.24
CA ASP A 86 2.58 9.17 -14.92
C ASP A 86 3.65 8.83 -15.98
N PRO A 87 4.93 8.79 -15.61
CA PRO A 87 5.99 8.48 -16.57
C PRO A 87 5.91 7.06 -17.15
N CYS A 88 5.10 6.19 -16.55
CA CYS A 88 4.88 4.82 -17.00
C CYS A 88 3.55 4.62 -17.74
N ASP A 89 2.80 5.67 -18.08
CA ASP A 89 1.49 5.58 -18.71
C ASP A 89 1.51 4.73 -19.98
N TYR A 90 2.42 5.02 -20.89
CA TYR A 90 2.60 4.25 -22.13
C TYR A 90 2.93 2.77 -21.85
N LEU A 91 3.82 2.49 -20.89
CA LEU A 91 4.19 1.10 -20.56
C LEU A 91 3.01 0.35 -19.94
N LYS A 92 2.20 1.03 -19.13
CA LYS A 92 0.98 0.47 -18.55
C LYS A 92 -0.06 0.19 -19.64
N ALA A 93 -0.33 1.16 -20.51
CA ALA A 93 -1.26 1.01 -21.63
C ALA A 93 -0.86 -0.14 -22.56
N LYS A 94 0.44 -0.22 -22.91
CA LYS A 94 1.00 -1.33 -23.70
C LYS A 94 0.80 -2.68 -23.01
N GLU A 95 1.03 -2.79 -21.71
CA GLU A 95 0.80 -4.03 -20.96
C GLU A 95 -0.67 -4.44 -21.00
N TYR A 96 -1.61 -3.49 -20.81
CA TYR A 96 -3.04 -3.77 -20.91
C TYR A 96 -3.43 -4.24 -22.32
N GLN A 97 -2.96 -3.56 -23.35
CA GLN A 97 -3.21 -3.96 -24.73
C GLN A 97 -2.69 -5.37 -25.04
N GLN A 98 -1.46 -5.67 -24.65
CA GLN A 98 -0.86 -6.99 -24.89
C GLN A 98 -1.62 -8.11 -24.19
N LYS A 99 -2.09 -7.87 -22.96
CA LYS A 99 -2.93 -8.84 -22.23
C LYS A 99 -4.31 -9.01 -22.83
N ARG A 100 -4.92 -7.93 -23.35
CA ARG A 100 -6.20 -7.97 -24.03
C ARG A 100 -6.12 -8.77 -25.33
N ASP A 101 -5.07 -8.52 -26.10
CA ASP A 101 -4.91 -9.07 -27.45
C ASP A 101 -4.35 -10.51 -27.44
N ASN A 102 -3.66 -10.89 -26.37
CA ASN A 102 -3.11 -12.25 -26.18
C ASN A 102 -3.22 -12.69 -24.73
N ALA A 103 -4.15 -13.61 -24.45
CA ALA A 103 -4.39 -14.14 -23.09
C ALA A 103 -3.17 -14.87 -22.48
N ASP A 104 -2.30 -15.43 -23.32
CA ASP A 104 -1.08 -16.15 -22.90
C ASP A 104 0.12 -15.22 -22.72
N TRP A 105 -0.04 -13.92 -22.99
CA TRP A 105 1.06 -12.97 -22.85
C TRP A 105 1.57 -12.89 -21.40
N LYS A 106 2.87 -12.94 -21.25
CA LYS A 106 3.56 -12.79 -19.97
C LYS A 106 4.64 -11.73 -20.08
N LYS A 107 4.86 -11.03 -19.00
CA LYS A 107 5.98 -10.09 -18.91
C LYS A 107 7.32 -10.77 -19.16
N GLY A 108 8.17 -10.09 -19.89
CA GLY A 108 9.58 -10.46 -20.00
C GLY A 108 10.34 -10.17 -18.67
N PRO A 109 11.51 -10.81 -18.49
CA PRO A 109 12.29 -10.67 -17.26
C PRO A 109 12.80 -9.24 -17.00
N THR A 110 12.89 -8.42 -18.04
CA THR A 110 13.40 -7.03 -17.98
C THR A 110 12.28 -5.98 -17.89
N ASP A 111 11.02 -6.33 -18.16
CA ASP A 111 9.91 -5.35 -18.24
C ASP A 111 9.70 -4.60 -16.92
N ASP A 112 9.85 -5.29 -15.80
CA ASP A 112 9.75 -4.65 -14.49
C ASP A 112 10.90 -3.70 -14.22
N LEU A 113 12.12 -4.03 -14.65
CA LEU A 113 13.29 -3.16 -14.52
C LEU A 113 13.14 -1.89 -15.36
N VAL A 114 12.70 -2.04 -16.61
CA VAL A 114 12.43 -0.91 -17.51
C VAL A 114 11.36 0.01 -16.91
N SER A 115 10.26 -0.55 -16.41
CA SER A 115 9.21 0.24 -15.75
C SER A 115 9.71 0.96 -14.49
N MET A 116 10.55 0.31 -13.68
CA MET A 116 11.14 0.95 -12.49
C MET A 116 12.06 2.10 -12.89
N GLN A 117 12.93 1.91 -13.86
CA GLN A 117 13.84 2.93 -14.38
C GLN A 117 13.06 4.11 -14.95
N THR A 118 12.04 3.85 -15.78
CA THR A 118 11.17 4.88 -16.35
C THR A 118 10.43 5.64 -15.23
N GLY A 119 9.91 4.93 -14.23
CA GLY A 119 9.21 5.56 -13.09
C GLY A 119 10.13 6.43 -12.23
N ILE A 120 11.41 6.10 -12.10
CA ILE A 120 12.37 6.88 -11.31
C ILE A 120 12.81 8.15 -12.08
N PHE A 121 13.23 8.00 -13.33
CA PHE A 121 13.86 9.06 -14.11
C PHE A 121 12.90 9.84 -15.01
N GLY A 122 11.70 9.31 -15.29
CA GLY A 122 10.73 9.96 -16.17
C GLY A 122 10.14 11.24 -15.57
N TYR A 123 9.77 12.14 -16.47
CA TYR A 123 9.15 13.41 -16.09
C TYR A 123 7.76 13.17 -15.46
N LYS A 124 7.46 13.86 -14.35
CA LYS A 124 6.23 13.69 -13.56
C LYS A 124 5.40 14.97 -13.47
N GLY A 125 5.94 16.10 -13.96
CA GLY A 125 5.31 17.40 -13.70
C GLY A 125 5.32 17.72 -12.21
N HIS A 126 4.20 18.19 -11.71
CA HIS A 126 4.00 18.38 -10.28
C HIS A 126 3.77 17.05 -9.58
N VAL A 127 4.33 16.93 -8.39
CA VAL A 127 4.10 15.77 -7.52
C VAL A 127 3.54 16.28 -6.21
N HIS A 128 2.38 15.78 -5.84
CA HIS A 128 1.69 16.15 -4.62
C HIS A 128 1.74 14.98 -3.63
N TYR A 129 2.15 15.29 -2.40
CA TYR A 129 2.11 14.37 -1.26
C TYR A 129 1.18 14.94 -0.20
N HIS A 130 0.21 14.15 0.23
CA HIS A 130 -0.64 14.50 1.36
C HIS A 130 -0.55 13.40 2.41
N ALA A 131 -0.01 13.73 3.58
CA ALA A 131 -0.07 12.88 4.76
C ALA A 131 -1.35 13.22 5.53
N ALA A 132 -2.25 12.26 5.63
CA ALA A 132 -3.49 12.40 6.39
C ALA A 132 -3.23 12.36 7.91
N ALA A 133 -4.29 12.55 8.71
CA ALA A 133 -4.21 12.36 10.15
C ALA A 133 -3.81 10.91 10.51
N CYS A 134 -3.15 10.75 11.66
CA CYS A 134 -2.85 9.44 12.20
C CYS A 134 -4.14 8.64 12.41
N VAL A 135 -4.13 7.37 12.03
CA VAL A 135 -5.29 6.47 12.18
C VAL A 135 -5.67 6.24 13.65
N ASP A 136 -4.81 6.59 14.60
CA ASP A 136 -5.01 6.36 16.02
C ASP A 136 -6.32 7.01 16.52
N GLU A 137 -6.62 8.25 16.11
CA GLU A 137 -7.87 8.93 16.47
C GLU A 137 -9.11 8.19 15.94
N PHE A 138 -9.03 7.65 14.74
CA PHE A 138 -10.10 6.82 14.18
C PHE A 138 -10.24 5.50 14.95
N LEU A 139 -9.12 4.85 15.32
CA LEU A 139 -9.13 3.62 16.10
C LEU A 139 -9.82 3.81 17.46
N ASP A 140 -9.71 4.99 18.07
CA ASP A 140 -10.37 5.33 19.35
C ASP A 140 -11.91 5.39 19.24
N THR A 141 -12.44 5.56 18.02
CA THR A 141 -13.89 5.56 17.78
C THR A 141 -14.49 4.16 17.60
N LEU A 142 -13.64 3.13 17.45
CA LEU A 142 -14.10 1.77 17.22
C LEU A 142 -14.50 1.06 18.52
N ASP A 143 -15.59 0.30 18.47
CA ASP A 143 -15.98 -0.58 19.56
C ASP A 143 -14.95 -1.71 19.74
N PRO A 144 -14.31 -1.85 20.91
CA PRO A 144 -13.34 -2.92 21.17
C PRO A 144 -13.89 -4.34 21.03
N GLU A 145 -15.21 -4.50 21.27
CA GLU A 145 -15.91 -5.79 21.18
C GLU A 145 -16.35 -6.15 19.74
N MET A 146 -16.09 -5.27 18.79
CA MET A 146 -16.44 -5.49 17.38
C MET A 146 -15.73 -6.75 16.83
N PRO A 147 -16.39 -7.54 15.94
CA PRO A 147 -15.75 -8.64 15.25
C PRO A 147 -14.49 -8.22 14.52
N LYS A 148 -13.42 -9.03 14.63
CA LYS A 148 -12.10 -8.73 14.05
C LYS A 148 -12.15 -8.33 12.58
N GLN A 149 -13.01 -9.01 11.80
CA GLN A 149 -13.13 -8.73 10.37
C GLN A 149 -13.71 -7.34 10.10
N ASP A 150 -14.62 -6.88 10.97
CA ASP A 150 -15.26 -5.57 10.84
C ASP A 150 -14.28 -4.45 11.24
N ILE A 151 -13.43 -4.68 12.24
CA ILE A 151 -12.34 -3.75 12.58
C ILE A 151 -11.47 -3.52 11.33
N TYR A 152 -10.97 -4.60 10.70
CA TYR A 152 -10.14 -4.47 9.51
C TYR A 152 -10.89 -3.80 8.35
N ASN A 153 -12.15 -4.15 8.11
CA ASN A 153 -12.95 -3.55 7.04
C ASN A 153 -13.12 -2.04 7.25
N LYS A 154 -13.38 -1.60 8.48
CA LYS A 154 -13.52 -0.17 8.82
C LYS A 154 -12.19 0.58 8.67
N VAL A 155 -11.08 0.00 9.11
CA VAL A 155 -9.75 0.62 8.97
C VAL A 155 -9.36 0.71 7.49
N VAL A 156 -9.60 -0.34 6.70
CA VAL A 156 -9.40 -0.30 5.23
C VAL A 156 -10.20 0.84 4.61
N ALA A 157 -11.51 0.91 4.90
CA ALA A 157 -12.39 1.94 4.35
C ALA A 157 -11.95 3.36 4.74
N TYR A 158 -11.48 3.55 5.98
CA TYR A 158 -10.95 4.82 6.44
C TYR A 158 -9.68 5.22 5.69
N ILE A 159 -8.71 4.30 5.56
CA ILE A 159 -7.45 4.56 4.84
C ILE A 159 -7.74 4.88 3.36
N ASP A 160 -8.61 4.11 2.71
CA ASP A 160 -9.00 4.34 1.31
C ASP A 160 -9.69 5.69 1.14
N HIS A 161 -10.57 6.07 2.08
CA HIS A 161 -11.22 7.38 2.09
C HIS A 161 -10.18 8.50 2.19
N GLU A 162 -9.25 8.42 3.13
CA GLU A 162 -8.20 9.43 3.32
C GLU A 162 -7.31 9.57 2.08
N ILE A 163 -6.94 8.46 1.45
CA ILE A 163 -6.10 8.50 0.25
C ILE A 163 -6.88 9.08 -0.93
N HIS A 164 -8.10 8.60 -1.20
CA HIS A 164 -8.87 9.02 -2.39
C HIS A 164 -9.38 10.47 -2.29
N SER A 165 -9.78 10.93 -1.09
CA SER A 165 -10.25 12.31 -0.90
C SER A 165 -9.15 13.35 -1.01
N HIS A 166 -7.88 12.95 -0.88
CA HIS A 166 -6.73 13.84 -0.94
C HIS A 166 -5.90 13.70 -2.23
N TYR A 167 -6.42 13.01 -3.24
CA TYR A 167 -5.80 13.05 -4.57
C TYR A 167 -5.86 14.45 -5.15
N GLN A 168 -4.71 14.92 -5.63
CA GLN A 168 -4.62 16.15 -6.42
C GLN A 168 -4.76 15.79 -7.89
N THR A 169 -5.74 16.38 -8.56
CA THR A 169 -5.88 16.29 -10.01
C THR A 169 -5.39 17.56 -10.70
N TYR A 170 -4.90 17.41 -11.92
CA TYR A 170 -4.32 18.47 -12.73
C TYR A 170 -5.08 18.60 -14.05
N PRO A 171 -5.00 19.75 -14.77
CA PRO A 171 -5.76 19.96 -16.00
C PRO A 171 -5.59 18.83 -17.01
N GLY A 172 -4.41 18.25 -17.16
CA GLY A 172 -4.12 17.12 -18.04
C GLY A 172 -4.88 15.82 -17.69
N ASN A 173 -5.35 15.67 -16.46
CA ASN A 173 -6.14 14.51 -16.05
C ASN A 173 -7.60 14.55 -16.56
N TYR A 174 -8.06 15.70 -17.05
CA TYR A 174 -9.42 15.92 -17.58
C TYR A 174 -9.49 16.00 -19.10
N VAL A 175 -8.35 15.95 -19.77
CA VAL A 175 -8.28 15.96 -21.24
C VAL A 175 -8.20 14.51 -21.69
N ALA A 176 -9.29 14.01 -22.27
CA ALA A 176 -9.35 12.68 -22.88
C ALA A 176 -8.94 12.75 -24.37
#